data_b454e34e6d74289d25f85cd70cf024f4
#
_entry.id   b454e34e6d74289d25f85cd70cf024f4
#
_cell.length_a   1.000
_cell.length_b   1.000
_cell.length_c   1.000
_cell.angle_alpha   90.00
_cell.angle_beta   90.00
_cell.angle_gamma   90.00
#
_symmetry.space_group_name_H-M   'P 1'
#
loop_
_entity.id
_entity.type
_entity.pdbx_description
1 polymer ?
#
loop_
_entity_poly.entity_id
_entity_poly.type
_entity_poly.pdbx_seq_one_letter_code
_entity_poly.pdbx_strand_id
1 'polypeptide(L)'
;MNDLTATAIPTLIKEKDASRLLAVLSALSGFEIAEMIVNKTKDDQLFVFNILPPKIAANTFDYLPPAKQLQILKELPTLQIANILLAMNPDDRTAFLEDLPKQAVAEYIKLLPNGERTLAVKLLGYPEDTVGRLMTTDYLTVKMDWTCEEVLDHIRAYGHDSETISMIYVVNDENRLLDDIKIREFLFAPKNNKVSQLADKKFVSLSDFDTDEIAIARFKMHSLNALPVINETGILLGIVTIDDILRLAGEKNTEKFQKVGGTEAFDEPYLDISFLALMKKRVRWLILLFLGEMFTATAMGFFEVEISRAVVLALFLPLIISSGGHA
;
A
#
# COMPACT_ATOMS: atom_id res chain seq x y z
N MET A 1 -13.92 18.34 -7.94
CA MET A 1 -15.08 17.61 -8.55
C MET A 1 -16.18 18.60 -8.84
N ASN A 2 -16.67 18.70 -10.09
CA ASN A 2 -17.82 19.57 -10.40
C ASN A 2 -19.08 18.97 -9.76
N ASP A 3 -19.84 19.78 -9.01
CA ASP A 3 -21.09 19.37 -8.31
C ASP A 3 -22.12 18.65 -9.23
N LEU A 4 -22.09 18.95 -10.52
CA LEU A 4 -22.94 18.34 -11.53
C LEU A 4 -22.61 16.87 -11.84
N THR A 5 -21.33 16.49 -11.74
CA THR A 5 -20.88 15.11 -11.98
C THR A 5 -21.20 14.20 -10.80
N ALA A 6 -21.03 14.68 -9.58
CA ALA A 6 -21.36 13.91 -8.37
C ALA A 6 -22.87 13.57 -8.26
N THR A 7 -23.74 14.46 -8.75
CA THR A 7 -25.20 14.28 -8.71
C THR A 7 -25.69 13.36 -9.84
N ALA A 8 -25.00 13.29 -10.97
CA ALA A 8 -25.40 12.48 -12.12
C ALA A 8 -25.08 10.98 -11.97
N ILE A 9 -23.94 10.64 -11.32
CA ILE A 9 -23.44 9.26 -11.23
C ILE A 9 -24.44 8.29 -10.54
N PRO A 10 -25.04 8.62 -9.37
CA PRO A 10 -26.02 7.73 -8.74
C PRO A 10 -27.22 7.43 -9.65
N THR A 11 -27.68 8.42 -10.42
CA THR A 11 -28.77 8.27 -11.37
C THR A 11 -28.39 7.35 -12.53
N LEU A 12 -27.19 7.57 -13.12
CA LEU A 12 -26.68 6.75 -14.22
C LEU A 12 -26.44 5.28 -13.81
N ILE A 13 -25.96 5.05 -12.58
CA ILE A 13 -25.84 3.70 -12.02
C ILE A 13 -27.22 3.04 -11.90
N LYS A 14 -28.20 3.75 -11.38
CA LYS A 14 -29.57 3.23 -11.21
C LYS A 14 -30.26 2.94 -12.54
N GLU A 15 -30.03 3.79 -13.54
CA GLU A 15 -30.58 3.63 -14.89
C GLU A 15 -29.79 2.58 -15.72
N LYS A 16 -28.66 2.11 -15.23
CA LYS A 16 -27.75 1.19 -15.93
C LYS A 16 -27.29 1.74 -17.30
N ASP A 17 -27.14 3.07 -17.43
CA ASP A 17 -26.63 3.71 -18.65
C ASP A 17 -25.09 3.60 -18.71
N ALA A 18 -24.62 2.47 -19.26
CA ALA A 18 -23.20 2.14 -19.33
C ALA A 18 -22.38 3.18 -20.11
N SER A 19 -22.92 3.70 -21.23
CA SER A 19 -22.18 4.59 -22.12
C SER A 19 -21.91 5.96 -21.48
N ARG A 20 -22.96 6.56 -20.89
CA ARG A 20 -22.82 7.85 -20.20
C ARG A 20 -22.04 7.72 -18.91
N LEU A 21 -22.26 6.64 -18.16
CA LEU A 21 -21.54 6.39 -16.93
C LEU A 21 -20.03 6.22 -17.21
N LEU A 22 -19.64 5.43 -18.20
CA LEU A 22 -18.25 5.26 -18.60
C LEU A 22 -17.58 6.59 -18.99
N ALA A 23 -18.25 7.43 -19.77
CA ALA A 23 -17.74 8.73 -20.16
C ALA A 23 -17.43 9.63 -18.95
N VAL A 24 -18.30 9.58 -17.93
CA VAL A 24 -18.09 10.34 -16.68
C VAL A 24 -16.98 9.72 -15.84
N LEU A 25 -16.97 8.41 -15.66
CA LEU A 25 -15.96 7.71 -14.84
C LEU A 25 -14.56 7.81 -15.44
N SER A 26 -14.42 7.83 -16.76
CA SER A 26 -13.11 7.97 -17.43
C SER A 26 -12.41 9.32 -17.20
N ALA A 27 -13.14 10.31 -16.69
CA ALA A 27 -12.58 11.62 -16.32
C ALA A 27 -12.17 11.71 -14.83
N LEU A 28 -12.42 10.65 -14.05
CA LEU A 28 -12.15 10.58 -12.61
C LEU A 28 -10.93 9.72 -12.32
N SER A 29 -10.29 10.00 -11.19
CA SER A 29 -9.24 9.13 -10.64
C SER A 29 -9.82 7.84 -10.06
N GLY A 30 -9.00 6.77 -9.95
CA GLY A 30 -9.40 5.52 -9.31
C GLY A 30 -9.89 5.74 -7.87
N PHE A 31 -9.24 6.62 -7.12
CA PHE A 31 -9.67 7.01 -5.77
C PHE A 31 -11.09 7.61 -5.74
N GLU A 32 -11.39 8.58 -6.61
CA GLU A 32 -12.72 9.19 -6.66
C GLU A 32 -13.81 8.18 -7.03
N ILE A 33 -13.50 7.25 -7.94
CA ILE A 33 -14.44 6.18 -8.32
C ILE A 33 -14.64 5.23 -7.12
N ALA A 34 -13.59 4.82 -6.43
CA ALA A 34 -13.67 3.94 -5.27
C ALA A 34 -14.52 4.55 -4.14
N GLU A 35 -14.28 5.83 -3.78
CA GLU A 35 -15.10 6.54 -2.79
C GLU A 35 -16.60 6.54 -3.15
N MET A 36 -16.92 6.73 -4.43
CA MET A 36 -18.31 6.78 -4.87
C MET A 36 -19.01 5.42 -4.83
N ILE A 37 -18.28 4.32 -5.04
CA ILE A 37 -18.89 2.99 -5.15
C ILE A 37 -18.76 2.16 -3.88
N VAL A 38 -17.85 2.47 -2.95
CA VAL A 38 -17.59 1.68 -1.75
C VAL A 38 -18.84 1.36 -0.93
N ASN A 39 -19.76 2.32 -0.84
CA ASN A 39 -21.00 2.22 -0.08
C ASN A 39 -22.23 1.89 -0.96
N LYS A 40 -22.06 1.57 -2.26
CA LYS A 40 -23.15 1.15 -3.15
C LYS A 40 -23.48 -0.32 -2.96
N THR A 41 -24.64 -0.71 -3.52
CA THR A 41 -25.04 -2.11 -3.52
C THR A 41 -24.03 -2.96 -4.29
N LYS A 42 -23.94 -4.26 -3.97
CA LYS A 42 -23.08 -5.21 -4.68
C LYS A 42 -23.33 -5.18 -6.20
N ASP A 43 -24.59 -5.16 -6.61
CA ASP A 43 -24.97 -5.14 -8.03
C ASP A 43 -24.51 -3.87 -8.75
N ASP A 44 -24.51 -2.73 -8.06
CA ASP A 44 -24.02 -1.47 -8.59
C ASP A 44 -22.49 -1.47 -8.72
N GLN A 45 -21.78 -2.00 -7.72
CA GLN A 45 -20.34 -2.16 -7.75
C GLN A 45 -19.92 -3.05 -8.92
N LEU A 46 -20.54 -4.22 -9.07
CA LEU A 46 -20.28 -5.14 -10.18
C LEU A 46 -20.60 -4.51 -11.54
N PHE A 47 -21.69 -3.76 -11.63
CA PHE A 47 -22.03 -3.04 -12.86
C PHE A 47 -20.93 -2.04 -13.25
N VAL A 48 -20.42 -1.27 -12.28
CA VAL A 48 -19.34 -0.32 -12.54
C VAL A 48 -18.07 -1.06 -12.98
N PHE A 49 -17.63 -2.11 -12.27
CA PHE A 49 -16.43 -2.87 -12.65
C PHE A 49 -16.58 -3.55 -14.01
N ASN A 50 -17.78 -3.94 -14.41
CA ASN A 50 -18.05 -4.54 -15.72
C ASN A 50 -17.89 -3.59 -16.91
N ILE A 51 -18.03 -2.29 -16.70
CA ILE A 51 -17.93 -1.28 -17.77
C ILE A 51 -16.57 -0.57 -17.80
N LEU A 52 -15.82 -0.60 -16.70
CA LEU A 52 -14.53 0.08 -16.61
C LEU A 52 -13.47 -0.59 -17.50
N PRO A 53 -12.65 0.20 -18.23
CA PRO A 53 -11.43 -0.29 -18.86
C PRO A 53 -10.49 -0.93 -17.82
N PRO A 54 -9.69 -1.95 -18.18
CA PRO A 54 -8.86 -2.70 -17.24
C PRO A 54 -7.97 -1.83 -16.34
N LYS A 55 -7.29 -0.82 -16.89
CA LYS A 55 -6.40 0.07 -16.13
C LYS A 55 -7.16 0.93 -15.12
N ILE A 56 -8.32 1.48 -15.50
CA ILE A 56 -9.16 2.26 -14.57
C ILE A 56 -9.76 1.35 -13.51
N ALA A 57 -10.17 0.13 -13.91
CA ALA A 57 -10.71 -0.85 -12.98
C ALA A 57 -9.64 -1.28 -11.94
N ALA A 58 -8.39 -1.54 -12.37
CA ALA A 58 -7.28 -1.86 -11.48
C ALA A 58 -6.98 -0.73 -10.50
N ASN A 59 -6.82 0.50 -10.99
CA ASN A 59 -6.60 1.66 -10.14
C ASN A 59 -7.76 1.92 -9.17
N THR A 60 -9.02 1.71 -9.58
CA THR A 60 -10.18 1.82 -8.68
C THR A 60 -10.18 0.72 -7.63
N PHE A 61 -9.79 -0.47 -8.02
CA PHE A 61 -9.76 -1.65 -7.17
C PHE A 61 -8.75 -1.50 -6.03
N ASP A 62 -7.58 -0.94 -6.30
CA ASP A 62 -6.52 -0.70 -5.32
C ASP A 62 -6.98 0.19 -4.15
N TYR A 63 -7.79 1.21 -4.43
CA TYR A 63 -8.34 2.10 -3.39
C TYR A 63 -9.53 1.53 -2.61
N LEU A 64 -10.00 0.32 -2.91
CA LEU A 64 -11.08 -0.30 -2.14
C LEU A 64 -10.55 -1.00 -0.88
N PRO A 65 -11.31 -0.98 0.22
CA PRO A 65 -10.97 -1.78 1.39
C PRO A 65 -10.82 -3.27 1.05
N PRO A 66 -9.86 -4.02 1.65
CA PRO A 66 -9.59 -5.43 1.34
C PRO A 66 -10.82 -6.34 1.37
N ALA A 67 -11.73 -6.13 2.33
CA ALA A 67 -12.99 -6.87 2.41
C ALA A 67 -13.90 -6.65 1.18
N LYS A 68 -13.88 -5.44 0.60
CA LYS A 68 -14.65 -5.10 -0.61
C LYS A 68 -13.98 -5.66 -1.86
N GLN A 69 -12.66 -5.60 -1.93
CA GLN A 69 -11.88 -6.21 -3.01
C GLN A 69 -12.22 -7.70 -3.13
N LEU A 70 -12.16 -8.44 -2.02
CA LEU A 70 -12.52 -9.87 -1.97
C LEU A 70 -13.98 -10.14 -2.36
N GLN A 71 -14.90 -9.28 -1.91
CA GLN A 71 -16.31 -9.42 -2.25
C GLN A 71 -16.56 -9.26 -3.76
N ILE A 72 -15.94 -8.26 -4.39
CA ILE A 72 -16.07 -7.96 -5.81
C ILE A 72 -15.47 -9.08 -6.65
N LEU A 73 -14.23 -9.53 -6.33
CA LEU A 73 -13.56 -10.58 -7.09
C LEU A 73 -14.31 -11.91 -7.13
N LYS A 74 -14.97 -12.29 -6.02
CA LYS A 74 -15.75 -13.55 -5.98
C LYS A 74 -16.92 -13.58 -6.98
N GLU A 75 -17.33 -12.43 -7.45
CA GLU A 75 -18.52 -12.29 -8.30
C GLU A 75 -18.18 -11.86 -9.73
N LEU A 76 -16.96 -11.36 -9.96
CA LEU A 76 -16.55 -10.98 -11.30
C LEU A 76 -16.24 -12.23 -12.16
N PRO A 77 -16.51 -12.16 -13.48
CA PRO A 77 -16.08 -13.20 -14.41
C PRO A 77 -14.56 -13.38 -14.39
N THR A 78 -14.08 -14.62 -14.54
CA THR A 78 -12.64 -14.96 -14.51
C THR A 78 -11.81 -14.11 -15.46
N LEU A 79 -12.33 -13.79 -16.65
CA LEU A 79 -11.64 -12.94 -17.62
C LEU A 79 -11.44 -11.52 -17.10
N GLN A 80 -12.42 -10.96 -16.40
CA GLN A 80 -12.28 -9.63 -15.81
C GLN A 80 -11.30 -9.61 -14.65
N ILE A 81 -11.33 -10.64 -13.80
CA ILE A 81 -10.34 -10.80 -12.74
C ILE A 81 -8.93 -10.81 -13.35
N ALA A 82 -8.71 -11.62 -14.40
CA ALA A 82 -7.44 -11.68 -15.10
C ALA A 82 -7.01 -10.32 -15.65
N ASN A 83 -7.94 -9.57 -16.25
CA ASN A 83 -7.67 -8.25 -16.80
C ASN A 83 -7.33 -7.21 -15.72
N ILE A 84 -8.01 -7.23 -14.58
CA ILE A 84 -7.71 -6.35 -13.44
C ILE A 84 -6.33 -6.68 -12.89
N LEU A 85 -6.06 -7.94 -12.57
CA LEU A 85 -4.76 -8.37 -12.04
C LEU A 85 -3.60 -8.06 -12.99
N LEU A 86 -3.82 -8.19 -14.30
CA LEU A 86 -2.79 -7.86 -15.30
C LEU A 86 -2.56 -6.35 -15.42
N ALA A 87 -3.58 -5.54 -15.21
CA ALA A 87 -3.52 -4.09 -15.29
C ALA A 87 -3.04 -3.41 -13.99
N MET A 88 -2.97 -4.15 -12.88
CA MET A 88 -2.37 -3.68 -11.63
C MET A 88 -0.86 -3.56 -11.78
N ASN A 89 -0.28 -2.56 -11.12
CA ASN A 89 1.17 -2.48 -10.99
C ASN A 89 1.72 -3.69 -10.20
N PRO A 90 2.97 -4.10 -10.42
CA PRO A 90 3.53 -5.31 -9.78
C PRO A 90 3.49 -5.31 -8.26
N ASP A 91 3.75 -4.18 -7.62
CA ASP A 91 3.69 -3.94 -6.17
C ASP A 91 2.27 -4.00 -5.63
N ASP A 92 1.31 -3.26 -6.22
CA ASP A 92 -0.11 -3.29 -5.85
C ASP A 92 -0.69 -4.69 -5.98
N ARG A 93 -0.35 -5.39 -7.08
CA ARG A 93 -0.75 -6.77 -7.29
C ARG A 93 -0.16 -7.71 -6.24
N THR A 94 1.08 -7.47 -5.82
CA THR A 94 1.75 -8.25 -4.77
C THR A 94 1.08 -8.03 -3.43
N ALA A 95 0.86 -6.77 -3.04
CA ALA A 95 0.15 -6.40 -1.81
C ALA A 95 -1.25 -7.03 -1.77
N PHE A 96 -2.02 -6.92 -2.87
CA PHE A 96 -3.33 -7.55 -2.96
C PHE A 96 -3.29 -9.08 -2.82
N LEU A 97 -2.35 -9.75 -3.49
CA LEU A 97 -2.23 -11.21 -3.41
C LEU A 97 -1.79 -11.70 -2.02
N GLU A 98 -1.01 -10.90 -1.30
CA GLU A 98 -0.55 -11.19 0.08
C GLU A 98 -1.70 -11.31 1.06
N ASP A 99 -2.71 -10.45 0.94
CA ASP A 99 -3.90 -10.43 1.81
C ASP A 99 -4.84 -11.61 1.57
N LEU A 100 -4.57 -12.44 0.55
CA LEU A 100 -5.43 -13.55 0.18
C LEU A 100 -5.08 -14.88 0.89
N PRO A 101 -6.07 -15.75 1.15
CA PRO A 101 -5.78 -17.13 1.52
C PRO A 101 -4.91 -17.83 0.46
N LYS A 102 -3.94 -18.64 0.88
CA LYS A 102 -2.96 -19.33 -0.01
C LYS A 102 -3.59 -20.06 -1.20
N GLN A 103 -4.79 -20.65 -1.01
CA GLN A 103 -5.51 -21.34 -2.08
C GLN A 103 -5.98 -20.35 -3.17
N ALA A 104 -6.50 -19.19 -2.76
CA ALA A 104 -6.95 -18.14 -3.68
C ALA A 104 -5.76 -17.53 -4.44
N VAL A 105 -4.63 -17.28 -3.77
CA VAL A 105 -3.38 -16.83 -4.42
C VAL A 105 -2.98 -17.80 -5.56
N ALA A 106 -2.98 -19.11 -5.30
CA ALA A 106 -2.63 -20.10 -6.31
C ALA A 106 -3.60 -20.14 -7.51
N GLU A 107 -4.87 -19.80 -7.30
CA GLU A 107 -5.88 -19.70 -8.37
C GLU A 107 -5.67 -18.43 -9.20
N TYR A 108 -5.54 -17.28 -8.56
CA TYR A 108 -5.41 -15.99 -9.25
C TYR A 108 -4.08 -15.84 -10.00
N ILE A 109 -2.97 -16.32 -9.44
CA ILE A 109 -1.69 -16.32 -10.14
C ILE A 109 -1.75 -17.12 -11.46
N LYS A 110 -2.55 -18.18 -11.55
CA LYS A 110 -2.72 -18.94 -12.78
C LYS A 110 -3.40 -18.16 -13.91
N LEU A 111 -4.15 -17.12 -13.57
CA LEU A 111 -4.80 -16.25 -14.55
C LEU A 111 -3.81 -15.31 -15.26
N LEU A 112 -2.65 -15.07 -14.66
CA LEU A 112 -1.61 -14.22 -15.22
C LEU A 112 -0.84 -14.91 -16.35
N PRO A 113 -0.39 -14.17 -17.39
CA PRO A 113 0.56 -14.65 -18.39
C PRO A 113 1.87 -15.13 -17.72
N ASN A 114 2.63 -15.98 -18.42
CA ASN A 114 3.83 -16.61 -17.84
C ASN A 114 4.84 -15.62 -17.26
N GLY A 115 5.11 -14.49 -17.95
CA GLY A 115 6.03 -13.44 -17.47
C GLY A 115 5.56 -12.83 -16.16
N GLU A 116 4.33 -12.33 -16.14
CA GLU A 116 3.70 -11.71 -14.97
C GLU A 116 3.53 -12.68 -13.80
N ARG A 117 3.22 -13.94 -14.10
CA ARG A 117 3.16 -15.00 -13.10
C ARG A 117 4.51 -15.22 -12.42
N THR A 118 5.59 -15.28 -13.20
CA THR A 118 6.95 -15.48 -12.67
C THR A 118 7.34 -14.29 -11.80
N LEU A 119 7.01 -13.07 -12.24
CA LEU A 119 7.26 -11.85 -11.48
C LEU A 119 6.48 -11.85 -10.15
N ALA A 120 5.18 -12.11 -10.20
CA ALA A 120 4.34 -12.16 -8.99
C ALA A 120 4.84 -13.20 -7.98
N VAL A 121 5.22 -14.41 -8.45
CA VAL A 121 5.81 -15.44 -7.58
C VAL A 121 7.15 -14.99 -7.00
N LYS A 122 7.97 -14.28 -7.78
CA LYS A 122 9.25 -13.74 -7.30
C LYS A 122 9.04 -12.70 -6.20
N LEU A 123 8.14 -11.74 -6.41
CA LEU A 123 7.85 -10.67 -5.44
C LEU A 123 7.23 -11.25 -4.16
N LEU A 124 6.26 -12.17 -4.27
CA LEU A 124 5.68 -12.89 -3.13
C LEU A 124 6.70 -13.81 -2.41
N GLY A 125 7.81 -14.13 -3.02
CA GLY A 125 8.89 -14.91 -2.42
C GLY A 125 9.76 -14.14 -1.43
N TYR A 126 9.73 -12.81 -1.45
CA TYR A 126 10.42 -12.00 -0.44
C TYR A 126 9.72 -12.13 0.92
N PRO A 127 10.46 -11.99 2.04
CA PRO A 127 9.85 -11.95 3.37
C PRO A 127 8.84 -10.80 3.48
N GLU A 128 7.82 -10.98 4.30
CA GLU A 128 6.89 -9.92 4.68
C GLU A 128 7.66 -8.74 5.31
N ASP A 129 7.12 -7.53 5.21
CA ASP A 129 7.76 -6.30 5.72
C ASP A 129 9.14 -5.99 5.12
N THR A 130 9.45 -6.46 3.91
CA THR A 130 10.70 -6.11 3.21
C THR A 130 10.46 -5.30 1.94
N VAL A 131 11.45 -4.47 1.58
CA VAL A 131 11.46 -3.63 0.37
C VAL A 131 11.23 -4.45 -0.91
N GLY A 132 11.69 -5.70 -0.94
CA GLY A 132 11.45 -6.61 -2.07
C GLY A 132 9.96 -6.89 -2.34
N ARG A 133 9.10 -6.78 -1.31
CA ARG A 133 7.64 -6.88 -1.44
C ARG A 133 6.99 -5.60 -1.95
N LEU A 134 7.56 -4.45 -1.60
CA LEU A 134 7.03 -3.12 -1.90
C LEU A 134 7.47 -2.59 -3.28
N MET A 135 8.46 -3.24 -3.91
CA MET A 135 9.02 -2.70 -5.16
C MET A 135 8.16 -3.02 -6.36
N THR A 136 8.03 -2.04 -7.25
CA THR A 136 7.58 -2.24 -8.62
C THR A 136 8.76 -2.47 -9.56
N THR A 137 8.52 -3.22 -10.65
CA THR A 137 9.50 -3.42 -11.72
C THR A 137 9.29 -2.50 -12.91
N ASP A 138 8.30 -1.63 -12.84
CA ASP A 138 7.89 -0.73 -13.91
C ASP A 138 8.64 0.60 -13.84
N TYR A 139 9.92 0.56 -14.19
CA TYR A 139 10.84 1.70 -14.18
C TYR A 139 11.62 1.83 -15.49
N LEU A 140 12.18 3.02 -15.74
CA LEU A 140 13.00 3.27 -16.93
C LEU A 140 14.49 3.23 -16.62
N THR A 141 15.23 2.59 -17.51
CA THR A 141 16.69 2.57 -17.48
C THR A 141 17.31 3.15 -18.75
N VAL A 142 18.48 3.74 -18.61
CA VAL A 142 19.27 4.30 -19.71
C VAL A 142 20.73 3.93 -19.55
N LYS A 143 21.55 4.15 -20.60
CA LYS A 143 22.98 3.86 -20.60
C LYS A 143 23.81 5.14 -20.54
N MET A 144 25.03 5.04 -19.98
CA MET A 144 25.95 6.16 -19.81
C MET A 144 26.38 6.83 -21.13
N ASP A 145 26.39 6.07 -22.22
CA ASP A 145 26.82 6.52 -23.56
C ASP A 145 25.69 7.16 -24.38
N TRP A 146 24.43 7.02 -23.95
CA TRP A 146 23.30 7.64 -24.62
C TRP A 146 23.36 9.17 -24.55
N THR A 147 22.81 9.83 -25.56
CA THR A 147 22.59 11.28 -25.56
C THR A 147 21.28 11.63 -24.83
N CYS A 148 21.16 12.87 -24.37
CA CYS A 148 19.91 13.36 -23.76
C CYS A 148 18.72 13.26 -24.72
N GLU A 149 18.93 13.40 -26.05
CA GLU A 149 17.86 13.22 -27.04
C GLU A 149 17.39 11.77 -27.10
N GLU A 150 18.30 10.80 -27.13
CA GLU A 150 17.97 9.37 -27.08
C GLU A 150 17.23 9.00 -25.79
N VAL A 151 17.62 9.55 -24.64
CA VAL A 151 16.91 9.37 -23.36
C VAL A 151 15.48 9.90 -23.45
N LEU A 152 15.28 11.12 -23.94
CA LEU A 152 13.95 11.71 -24.06
C LEU A 152 13.06 10.95 -25.05
N ASP A 153 13.63 10.43 -26.13
CA ASP A 153 12.88 9.59 -27.08
C ASP A 153 12.51 8.24 -26.46
N HIS A 154 13.41 7.65 -25.65
CA HIS A 154 13.12 6.45 -24.90
C HIS A 154 11.98 6.66 -23.88
N ILE A 155 12.01 7.79 -23.15
CA ILE A 155 10.93 8.16 -22.23
C ILE A 155 9.59 8.33 -22.97
N ARG A 156 9.57 8.95 -24.14
CA ARG A 156 8.35 9.12 -24.95
C ARG A 156 7.78 7.78 -25.42
N ALA A 157 8.66 6.84 -25.75
CA ALA A 157 8.26 5.53 -26.24
C ALA A 157 7.74 4.58 -25.14
N TYR A 158 8.37 4.58 -23.96
CA TYR A 158 8.17 3.57 -22.92
C TYR A 158 7.73 4.13 -21.57
N GLY A 159 7.76 5.46 -21.36
CA GLY A 159 7.44 6.07 -20.08
C GLY A 159 5.97 5.98 -19.65
N HIS A 160 5.07 5.61 -20.57
CA HIS A 160 3.66 5.40 -20.24
C HIS A 160 3.40 4.15 -19.39
N ASP A 161 4.31 3.18 -19.47
CA ASP A 161 4.22 1.91 -18.74
C ASP A 161 5.08 1.92 -17.47
N SER A 162 5.80 3.01 -17.22
CA SER A 162 6.62 3.18 -16.01
C SER A 162 5.80 3.78 -14.86
N GLU A 163 6.05 3.32 -13.66
CA GLU A 163 5.41 3.82 -12.42
C GLU A 163 5.64 5.32 -12.25
N THR A 164 6.88 5.76 -12.50
CA THR A 164 7.26 7.16 -12.50
C THR A 164 8.37 7.43 -13.51
N ILE A 165 8.33 8.63 -14.10
CA ILE A 165 9.42 9.16 -14.93
C ILE A 165 10.23 10.24 -14.19
N SER A 166 9.92 10.51 -12.93
CA SER A 166 10.60 11.55 -12.14
C SER A 166 12.10 11.30 -11.99
N MET A 167 12.47 10.02 -11.87
CA MET A 167 13.85 9.53 -11.79
C MET A 167 14.12 8.54 -12.91
N ILE A 168 15.26 8.68 -13.55
CA ILE A 168 15.73 7.81 -14.62
C ILE A 168 17.00 7.12 -14.13
N TYR A 169 17.03 5.79 -14.19
CA TYR A 169 18.10 5.00 -13.62
C TYR A 169 19.14 4.64 -14.69
N VAL A 170 20.39 4.94 -14.39
CA VAL A 170 21.50 4.68 -15.30
C VAL A 170 22.11 3.34 -14.92
N VAL A 171 22.16 2.40 -15.87
CA VAL A 171 22.66 1.05 -15.63
C VAL A 171 23.72 0.66 -16.66
N ASN A 172 24.59 -0.30 -16.29
CA ASN A 172 25.48 -0.96 -17.24
C ASN A 172 24.80 -2.13 -17.98
N ASP A 173 25.56 -2.90 -18.74
CA ASP A 173 25.02 -4.03 -19.53
C ASP A 173 24.55 -5.20 -18.68
N GLU A 174 25.07 -5.34 -17.47
CA GLU A 174 24.63 -6.35 -16.47
C GLU A 174 23.48 -5.86 -15.58
N ASN A 175 22.81 -4.74 -15.94
CA ASN A 175 21.75 -4.09 -15.17
C ASN A 175 22.20 -3.62 -13.77
N ARG A 176 23.51 -3.39 -13.55
CA ARG A 176 24.01 -2.81 -12.32
C ARG A 176 23.73 -1.31 -12.29
N LEU A 177 23.17 -0.81 -11.21
CA LEU A 177 22.90 0.61 -11.02
C LEU A 177 24.23 1.40 -10.96
N LEU A 178 24.33 2.43 -11.77
CA LEU A 178 25.49 3.34 -11.82
C LEU A 178 25.15 4.73 -11.31
N ASP A 179 23.91 5.19 -11.53
CA ASP A 179 23.43 6.50 -11.08
C ASP A 179 21.91 6.59 -11.17
N ASP A 180 21.35 7.63 -10.55
CA ASP A 180 19.96 8.05 -10.72
C ASP A 180 19.91 9.54 -11.10
N ILE A 181 19.19 9.88 -12.17
CA ILE A 181 19.15 11.25 -12.70
C ILE A 181 17.69 11.70 -12.82
N LYS A 182 17.40 12.89 -12.29
CA LYS A 182 16.05 13.47 -12.42
C LYS A 182 15.74 13.80 -13.88
N ILE A 183 14.55 13.53 -14.35
CA ILE A 183 14.11 13.85 -15.71
C ILE A 183 14.39 15.32 -16.08
N ARG A 184 14.26 16.23 -15.12
CA ARG A 184 14.51 17.66 -15.35
C ARG A 184 15.93 17.96 -15.85
N GLU A 185 16.93 17.18 -15.45
CA GLU A 185 18.31 17.38 -15.89
C GLU A 185 18.43 17.10 -17.38
N PHE A 186 17.74 16.09 -17.90
CA PHE A 186 17.68 15.80 -19.34
C PHE A 186 16.92 16.87 -20.14
N LEU A 187 15.86 17.46 -19.54
CA LEU A 187 15.07 18.51 -20.20
C LEU A 187 15.84 19.82 -20.39
N PHE A 188 16.74 20.15 -19.45
CA PHE A 188 17.54 21.38 -19.50
C PHE A 188 18.91 21.19 -20.15
N ALA A 189 19.41 19.98 -20.27
CA ALA A 189 20.68 19.69 -20.91
C ALA A 189 20.61 19.86 -22.44
N PRO A 190 21.71 20.26 -23.11
CA PRO A 190 21.81 20.19 -24.56
C PRO A 190 21.55 18.75 -25.05
N LYS A 191 20.79 18.63 -26.13
CA LYS A 191 20.35 17.34 -26.70
C LYS A 191 21.48 16.34 -26.95
N ASN A 192 22.63 16.84 -27.41
CA ASN A 192 23.82 16.05 -27.76
C ASN A 192 24.70 15.70 -26.55
N ASN A 193 24.40 16.20 -25.34
CA ASN A 193 25.13 15.82 -24.15
C ASN A 193 24.88 14.34 -23.83
N LYS A 194 25.94 13.66 -23.43
CA LYS A 194 25.84 12.27 -22.97
C LYS A 194 25.36 12.19 -21.53
N VAL A 195 24.64 11.11 -21.20
CA VAL A 195 24.23 10.77 -19.82
C VAL A 195 25.43 10.84 -18.88
N SER A 196 26.60 10.33 -19.31
CA SER A 196 27.85 10.36 -18.53
C SER A 196 28.33 11.77 -18.13
N GLN A 197 27.85 12.83 -18.77
CA GLN A 197 28.17 14.22 -18.41
C GLN A 197 27.22 14.78 -17.35
N LEU A 198 26.05 14.18 -17.18
CA LEU A 198 25.06 14.54 -16.16
C LEU A 198 25.22 13.70 -14.89
N ALA A 199 25.74 12.50 -15.03
CA ALA A 199 25.92 11.56 -13.93
C ALA A 199 26.96 12.07 -12.92
N ASP A 200 26.59 12.15 -11.65
CA ASP A 200 27.47 12.49 -10.54
C ASP A 200 27.90 11.26 -9.72
N LYS A 201 27.34 10.10 -10.03
CA LYS A 201 27.57 8.78 -9.40
C LYS A 201 27.26 8.76 -7.90
N LYS A 202 26.31 9.60 -7.49
CA LYS A 202 25.82 9.66 -6.11
C LYS A 202 24.34 9.36 -6.10
N PHE A 203 23.98 8.17 -5.71
CA PHE A 203 22.59 7.77 -5.57
C PHE A 203 22.33 7.17 -4.20
N VAL A 204 21.06 7.20 -3.81
CA VAL A 204 20.56 6.52 -2.62
C VAL A 204 19.75 5.34 -3.07
N SER A 205 20.04 4.15 -2.57
CA SER A 205 19.34 2.93 -2.92
C SER A 205 18.86 2.20 -1.66
N LEU A 206 17.90 1.32 -1.85
CA LEU A 206 17.43 0.34 -0.87
C LEU A 206 17.95 -1.04 -1.26
N SER A 207 18.19 -1.91 -0.27
CA SER A 207 18.37 -3.34 -0.51
C SER A 207 17.00 -4.02 -0.56
N ASP A 208 16.86 -5.05 -1.38
CA ASP A 208 15.65 -5.87 -1.47
C ASP A 208 15.25 -6.54 -0.13
N PHE A 209 16.21 -6.73 0.80
CA PHE A 209 15.98 -7.23 2.16
C PHE A 209 15.96 -6.13 3.23
N ASP A 210 16.08 -4.85 2.88
CA ASP A 210 15.84 -3.76 3.84
C ASP A 210 14.39 -3.85 4.36
N THR A 211 14.18 -3.48 5.62
CA THR A 211 12.83 -3.45 6.20
C THR A 211 12.09 -2.17 5.83
N ASP A 212 10.78 -2.20 5.98
CA ASP A 212 9.90 -1.05 5.77
C ASP A 212 10.35 0.18 6.56
N GLU A 213 10.81 -0.01 7.82
CA GLU A 213 11.28 1.10 8.66
C GLU A 213 12.52 1.77 8.06
N ILE A 214 13.42 0.98 7.46
CA ILE A 214 14.60 1.50 6.76
C ILE A 214 14.17 2.29 5.53
N ALA A 215 13.22 1.77 4.75
CA ALA A 215 12.67 2.47 3.59
C ALA A 215 12.03 3.81 4.01
N ILE A 216 11.14 3.81 4.99
CA ILE A 216 10.50 5.02 5.53
C ILE A 216 11.55 6.03 6.01
N ALA A 217 12.58 5.58 6.71
CA ALA A 217 13.65 6.45 7.20
C ALA A 217 14.45 7.08 6.05
N ARG A 218 14.79 6.32 5.00
CA ARG A 218 15.51 6.82 3.83
C ARG A 218 14.72 7.86 3.04
N PHE A 219 13.44 7.62 2.80
CA PHE A 219 12.57 8.62 2.14
C PHE A 219 12.46 9.92 2.94
N LYS A 220 12.32 9.83 4.28
CA LYS A 220 12.29 11.02 5.16
C LYS A 220 13.58 11.84 5.10
N MET A 221 14.74 11.19 4.96
CA MET A 221 16.03 11.87 4.92
C MET A 221 16.35 12.52 3.58
N HIS A 222 15.91 11.93 2.47
CA HIS A 222 16.40 12.33 1.14
C HIS A 222 15.39 13.09 0.27
N SER A 223 14.11 13.20 0.68
CA SER A 223 13.04 13.93 -0.04
C SER A 223 12.97 13.56 -1.53
N LEU A 224 13.09 12.26 -1.83
CA LEU A 224 13.01 11.71 -3.19
C LEU A 224 11.61 11.14 -3.45
N ASN A 225 11.19 11.12 -4.72
CA ASN A 225 9.89 10.58 -5.11
C ASN A 225 9.91 9.06 -5.32
N ALA A 226 11.07 8.53 -5.68
CA ALA A 226 11.30 7.10 -5.83
C ALA A 226 12.75 6.76 -5.46
N LEU A 227 12.96 5.56 -4.92
CA LEU A 227 14.29 5.01 -4.61
C LEU A 227 14.50 3.69 -5.35
N PRO A 228 15.68 3.49 -5.97
CA PRO A 228 16.02 2.23 -6.60
C PRO A 228 16.28 1.14 -5.56
N VAL A 229 15.84 -0.07 -5.89
CA VAL A 229 16.07 -1.28 -5.09
C VAL A 229 17.11 -2.13 -5.78
N ILE A 230 18.19 -2.44 -5.09
CA ILE A 230 19.31 -3.23 -5.60
C ILE A 230 19.55 -4.46 -4.73
N ASN A 231 20.09 -5.51 -5.35
CA ASN A 231 20.58 -6.66 -4.60
C ASN A 231 22.01 -6.44 -4.08
N GLU A 232 22.57 -7.43 -3.36
CA GLU A 232 23.95 -7.40 -2.83
C GLU A 232 25.02 -7.17 -3.90
N THR A 233 24.77 -7.52 -5.16
CA THR A 233 25.71 -7.32 -6.28
C THR A 233 25.54 -5.96 -6.96
N GLY A 234 24.57 -5.13 -6.52
CA GLY A 234 24.28 -3.82 -7.07
C GLY A 234 23.42 -3.85 -8.34
N ILE A 235 22.81 -4.99 -8.65
CA ILE A 235 21.85 -5.10 -9.78
C ILE A 235 20.55 -4.43 -9.40
N LEU A 236 20.02 -3.58 -10.28
CA LEU A 236 18.72 -2.93 -10.11
C LEU A 236 17.59 -3.95 -10.28
N LEU A 237 16.79 -4.13 -9.25
CA LEU A 237 15.68 -5.09 -9.20
C LEU A 237 14.31 -4.45 -9.41
N GLY A 238 14.15 -3.22 -8.92
CA GLY A 238 12.89 -2.48 -8.92
C GLY A 238 13.07 -1.07 -8.37
N ILE A 239 11.98 -0.41 -8.14
CA ILE A 239 11.91 0.88 -7.44
C ILE A 239 10.80 0.83 -6.39
N VAL A 240 10.91 1.67 -5.36
CA VAL A 240 9.83 1.95 -4.42
C VAL A 240 9.50 3.43 -4.54
N THR A 241 8.21 3.77 -4.52
CA THR A 241 7.74 5.15 -4.64
C THR A 241 7.33 5.75 -3.30
N ILE A 242 7.25 7.08 -3.24
CA ILE A 242 6.95 7.80 -1.99
C ILE A 242 5.51 7.59 -1.53
N ASP A 243 4.56 7.42 -2.44
CA ASP A 243 3.14 7.20 -2.15
C ASP A 243 2.92 5.86 -1.43
N ASP A 244 3.58 4.78 -1.86
CA ASP A 244 3.55 3.49 -1.16
C ASP A 244 4.13 3.59 0.25
N ILE A 245 5.24 4.30 0.39
CA ILE A 245 5.85 4.55 1.70
C ILE A 245 4.95 5.39 2.61
N LEU A 246 4.22 6.37 2.06
CA LEU A 246 3.27 7.17 2.85
C LEU A 246 2.07 6.33 3.28
N ARG A 247 1.53 5.47 2.40
CA ARG A 247 0.47 4.52 2.70
C ARG A 247 0.90 3.58 3.84
N LEU A 248 2.03 2.92 3.67
CA LEU A 248 2.61 2.00 4.65
C LEU A 248 2.87 2.68 6.02
N ALA A 249 3.42 3.90 6.01
CA ALA A 249 3.67 4.65 7.24
C ALA A 249 2.37 5.04 7.96
N GLY A 250 1.29 5.31 7.20
CA GLY A 250 -0.05 5.56 7.72
C GLY A 250 -0.64 4.33 8.40
N GLU A 251 -0.55 3.17 7.75
CA GLU A 251 -1.03 1.89 8.27
C GLU A 251 -0.30 1.48 9.55
N LYS A 252 1.04 1.52 9.54
CA LYS A 252 1.86 1.21 10.73
C LYS A 252 1.63 2.18 11.90
N ASN A 253 1.37 3.46 11.62
CA ASN A 253 1.00 4.41 12.68
C ASN A 253 -0.37 4.06 13.27
N THR A 254 -1.35 3.77 12.44
CA THR A 254 -2.70 3.38 12.89
C THR A 254 -2.64 2.12 13.74
N GLU A 255 -1.89 1.11 13.30
CA GLU A 255 -1.66 -0.13 14.05
C GLU A 255 -1.01 0.13 15.41
N LYS A 256 0.04 0.98 15.45
CA LYS A 256 0.69 1.37 16.72
C LYS A 256 -0.27 2.08 17.66
N PHE A 257 -1.08 3.02 17.17
CA PHE A 257 -2.09 3.71 17.99
C PHE A 257 -3.15 2.74 18.53
N GLN A 258 -3.58 1.77 17.74
CA GLN A 258 -4.54 0.77 18.16
C GLN A 258 -3.95 -0.17 19.23
N LYS A 259 -2.70 -0.61 19.07
CA LYS A 259 -1.96 -1.42 20.06
C LYS A 259 -1.78 -0.67 21.38
N VAL A 260 -1.40 0.62 21.35
CA VAL A 260 -1.29 1.46 22.55
C VAL A 260 -2.65 1.67 23.23
N GLY A 261 -3.73 1.75 22.44
CA GLY A 261 -5.11 1.82 22.96
C GLY A 261 -5.65 0.51 23.54
N GLY A 262 -4.83 -0.56 23.63
CA GLY A 262 -5.24 -1.87 24.17
C GLY A 262 -6.27 -2.60 23.28
N THR A 263 -6.29 -2.31 21.98
CA THR A 263 -7.14 -3.00 21.00
C THR A 263 -6.27 -3.77 20.01
N GLU A 264 -6.74 -4.95 19.58
CA GLU A 264 -6.16 -5.60 18.41
C GLU A 264 -6.30 -4.67 17.19
N ALA A 265 -5.30 -4.67 16.28
CA ALA A 265 -5.35 -3.93 15.04
C ALA A 265 -6.61 -4.30 14.23
N PHE A 266 -7.19 -3.31 13.56
CA PHE A 266 -8.34 -3.51 12.70
C PHE A 266 -7.89 -3.37 11.25
N ASP A 267 -8.40 -4.23 10.39
CA ASP A 267 -8.15 -4.21 8.95
C ASP A 267 -8.98 -3.14 8.22
N GLU A 268 -9.85 -2.42 8.96
CA GLU A 268 -10.74 -1.37 8.45
C GLU A 268 -10.57 -0.07 9.26
N PRO A 269 -10.79 1.11 8.66
CA PRO A 269 -10.82 2.39 9.38
C PRO A 269 -11.81 2.33 10.56
N TYR A 270 -11.41 2.87 11.70
CA TYR A 270 -12.17 2.79 12.96
C TYR A 270 -13.64 3.25 12.85
N LEU A 271 -13.92 4.22 11.97
CA LEU A 271 -15.28 4.74 11.78
C LEU A 271 -16.18 3.85 10.92
N ASP A 272 -15.61 2.92 10.15
CA ASP A 272 -16.34 2.03 9.23
C ASP A 272 -16.61 0.66 9.85
N ILE A 273 -16.01 0.38 11.02
CA ILE A 273 -16.16 -0.89 11.73
C ILE A 273 -17.58 -0.99 12.33
N SER A 274 -18.25 -2.13 12.11
CA SER A 274 -19.54 -2.36 12.72
C SER A 274 -19.43 -2.35 14.26
N PHE A 275 -20.40 -1.72 14.93
CA PHE A 275 -20.44 -1.62 16.40
C PHE A 275 -20.31 -2.98 17.10
N LEU A 276 -20.87 -4.04 16.53
CA LEU A 276 -20.79 -5.40 17.08
C LEU A 276 -19.37 -6.00 16.96
N ALA A 277 -18.65 -5.73 15.87
CA ALA A 277 -17.27 -6.17 15.69
C ALA A 277 -16.34 -5.46 16.68
N LEU A 278 -16.53 -4.15 16.84
CA LEU A 278 -15.81 -3.32 17.80
C LEU A 278 -16.05 -3.79 19.25
N MET A 279 -17.33 -4.05 19.61
CA MET A 279 -17.67 -4.63 20.91
C MET A 279 -16.99 -5.98 21.14
N LYS A 280 -17.02 -6.89 20.18
CA LYS A 280 -16.47 -8.24 20.33
C LYS A 280 -14.96 -8.23 20.60
N LYS A 281 -14.20 -7.37 19.89
CA LYS A 281 -12.75 -7.20 20.12
C LYS A 281 -12.47 -6.54 21.47
N ARG A 282 -13.20 -5.46 21.83
CA ARG A 282 -13.05 -4.79 23.13
C ARG A 282 -13.44 -5.65 24.32
N VAL A 283 -14.53 -6.39 24.23
CA VAL A 283 -14.99 -7.28 25.31
C VAL A 283 -13.94 -8.33 25.66
N ARG A 284 -13.25 -8.89 24.67
CA ARG A 284 -12.17 -9.88 24.90
C ARG A 284 -11.04 -9.29 25.74
N TRP A 285 -10.60 -8.06 25.40
CA TRP A 285 -9.56 -7.35 26.15
C TRP A 285 -10.04 -6.94 27.55
N LEU A 286 -11.26 -6.42 27.67
CA LEU A 286 -11.86 -6.03 28.94
C LEU A 286 -12.04 -7.22 29.89
N ILE A 287 -12.39 -8.40 29.38
CA ILE A 287 -12.46 -9.64 30.19
C ILE A 287 -11.08 -9.98 30.75
N LEU A 288 -10.03 -9.86 29.95
CA LEU A 288 -8.65 -10.16 30.38
C LEU A 288 -8.19 -9.19 31.46
N LEU A 289 -8.47 -7.88 31.29
CA LEU A 289 -8.21 -6.86 32.31
C LEU A 289 -9.03 -7.13 33.59
N PHE A 290 -10.31 -7.45 33.49
CA PHE A 290 -11.17 -7.73 34.62
C PHE A 290 -10.68 -8.95 35.41
N LEU A 291 -10.23 -10.01 34.74
CA LEU A 291 -9.62 -11.17 35.40
C LEU A 291 -8.33 -10.78 36.13
N GLY A 292 -7.51 -9.89 35.53
CA GLY A 292 -6.32 -9.34 36.17
C GLY A 292 -6.65 -8.53 37.43
N GLU A 293 -7.68 -7.66 37.36
CA GLU A 293 -8.16 -6.90 38.51
C GLU A 293 -8.73 -7.82 39.63
N MET A 294 -9.49 -8.86 39.28
CA MET A 294 -9.95 -9.83 40.24
C MET A 294 -8.78 -10.54 40.94
N PHE A 295 -7.73 -10.88 40.21
CA PHE A 295 -6.52 -11.48 40.79
C PHE A 295 -5.83 -10.50 41.76
N THR A 296 -5.72 -9.24 41.38
CA THR A 296 -5.18 -8.17 42.22
C THR A 296 -6.01 -7.95 43.47
N ALA A 297 -7.35 -7.90 43.35
CA ALA A 297 -8.25 -7.79 44.48
C ALA A 297 -8.12 -8.97 45.43
N THR A 298 -7.98 -10.20 44.92
CA THR A 298 -7.77 -11.40 45.71
C THR A 298 -6.43 -11.36 46.45
N ALA A 299 -5.35 -10.94 45.76
CA ALA A 299 -4.03 -10.78 46.39
C ALA A 299 -4.05 -9.70 47.48
N MET A 300 -4.76 -8.58 47.26
CA MET A 300 -4.93 -7.53 48.27
C MET A 300 -5.73 -8.02 49.48
N GLY A 301 -6.75 -8.87 49.30
CA GLY A 301 -7.48 -9.49 50.40
C GLY A 301 -6.57 -10.34 51.29
N PHE A 302 -5.56 -10.98 50.76
CA PHE A 302 -4.56 -11.72 51.52
C PHE A 302 -3.72 -10.84 52.43
N PHE A 303 -3.48 -9.58 52.03
CA PHE A 303 -2.69 -8.61 52.78
C PHE A 303 -3.54 -7.57 53.54
N GLU A 304 -4.83 -7.76 53.64
CA GLU A 304 -5.77 -6.81 54.24
C GLU A 304 -5.38 -6.39 55.67
N VAL A 305 -4.88 -7.32 56.48
CA VAL A 305 -4.43 -7.05 57.86
C VAL A 305 -3.21 -6.15 57.89
N GLU A 306 -2.28 -6.29 56.93
CA GLU A 306 -1.08 -5.45 56.85
C GLU A 306 -1.42 -4.08 56.27
N ILE A 307 -2.29 -4.00 55.27
CA ILE A 307 -2.78 -2.77 54.64
C ILE A 307 -3.58 -1.94 55.65
N SER A 308 -4.39 -2.57 56.53
CA SER A 308 -5.17 -1.86 57.55
C SER A 308 -4.30 -1.22 58.64
N ARG A 309 -3.09 -1.71 58.87
CA ARG A 309 -2.11 -1.11 59.77
C ARG A 309 -1.47 0.17 59.22
N ALA A 310 -1.54 0.36 57.91
CA ALA A 310 -0.97 1.50 57.22
C ALA A 310 -2.04 2.28 56.42
N VAL A 311 -3.01 2.85 57.15
CA VAL A 311 -4.19 3.54 56.60
C VAL A 311 -3.79 4.65 55.57
N VAL A 312 -2.64 5.26 55.75
CA VAL A 312 -2.10 6.28 54.80
C VAL A 312 -1.78 5.67 53.44
N LEU A 313 -1.33 4.41 53.34
CA LEU A 313 -1.05 3.70 52.10
C LEU A 313 -2.30 3.43 51.28
N ALA A 314 -3.43 3.18 51.96
CA ALA A 314 -4.71 2.90 51.32
C ALA A 314 -5.23 4.11 50.48
N LEU A 315 -4.88 5.34 50.86
CA LEU A 315 -5.20 6.57 50.10
C LEU A 315 -4.41 6.67 48.77
N PHE A 316 -3.25 6.05 48.70
CA PHE A 316 -2.42 6.06 47.47
C PHE A 316 -2.66 4.85 46.56
N LEU A 317 -3.39 3.83 47.01
CA LEU A 317 -3.69 2.65 46.22
C LEU A 317 -4.34 2.95 44.86
N PRO A 318 -5.38 3.79 44.76
CA PRO A 318 -5.98 4.14 43.49
C PRO A 318 -5.00 4.86 42.55
N LEU A 319 -4.09 5.66 43.11
CA LEU A 319 -3.08 6.37 42.37
C LEU A 319 -2.01 5.44 41.79
N ILE A 320 -1.59 4.44 42.57
CA ILE A 320 -0.60 3.42 42.15
C ILE A 320 -1.18 2.52 41.05
N ILE A 321 -2.43 2.09 41.21
CA ILE A 321 -3.12 1.24 40.23
C ILE A 321 -3.35 2.01 38.92
N SER A 322 -3.77 3.30 39.01
CA SER A 322 -3.97 4.15 37.84
C SER A 322 -2.66 4.46 37.10
N SER A 323 -1.55 4.66 37.82
CA SER A 323 -0.25 4.94 37.21
C SER A 323 0.38 3.69 36.56
N GLY A 324 0.11 2.50 37.11
CA GLY A 324 0.57 1.22 36.53
C GLY A 324 -0.20 0.79 35.27
N GLY A 325 -1.41 1.34 35.06
CA GLY A 325 -2.18 1.08 33.83
C GLY A 325 -1.87 2.02 32.66
N HIS A 326 -0.95 2.99 32.86
CA HIS A 326 -0.54 3.94 31.82
C HIS A 326 0.94 3.75 31.41
N ALA A 327 1.63 2.75 31.92
CA ALA A 327 2.94 2.30 31.50
C ALA A 327 2.81 1.04 30.66
#